data_33b2cb9fa7a62f28c55a4263eb272a3b
#
_entry.id   33b2cb9fa7a62f28c55a4263eb272a3b
#
_cell.length_a   1.000
_cell.length_b   1.000
_cell.length_c   1.000
_cell.angle_alpha   90.00
_cell.angle_beta   90.00
_cell.angle_gamma   90.00
#
_symmetry.space_group_name_H-M   'P 1'
#
loop_
_entity.id
_entity.type
_entity.pdbx_description
1 polymer ?
#
loop_
_entity_poly.entity_id
_entity_poly.type
_entity_poly.pdbx_seq_one_letter_code
_entity_poly.pdbx_strand_id
1 'polypeptide(L)'
;MLAAGGLSSGAHLAAFLTLGAAGAVVGTRFLVAEESLYSDVQKRAVIAAKSGSAVRSYVFDELRNTTGWPAGVDGRGLAMPAVAAVESGADITQIKKEVAEGTKRGDPHSVVTWAGTGVGQLSRLQPAKVRAHHPRSLYGSELTARRTRISYESYMKSLWPI
;
A
#
# COMPACT_ATOMS: atom_id res chain seq x y z
N MET A 1 -4.31 -3.46 21.02
CA MET A 1 -3.29 -3.41 19.96
C MET A 1 -3.99 -3.55 18.62
N LEU A 2 -3.57 -2.81 17.57
CA LEU A 2 -4.03 -2.96 16.20
C LEU A 2 -2.96 -3.67 15.36
N ALA A 3 -3.36 -4.61 14.51
CA ALA A 3 -2.47 -5.26 13.56
C ALA A 3 -2.30 -4.39 12.31
N ALA A 4 -1.08 -4.25 11.80
CA ALA A 4 -0.80 -3.46 10.60
C ALA A 4 0.35 -4.09 9.78
N GLY A 5 0.36 -3.81 8.47
CA GLY A 5 1.39 -4.27 7.55
C GLY A 5 1.12 -5.66 6.95
N GLY A 6 1.24 -5.79 5.63
CA GLY A 6 1.04 -7.05 4.90
C GLY A 6 -0.39 -7.59 4.83
N LEU A 7 -1.34 -6.93 5.46
CA LEU A 7 -2.74 -7.36 5.49
C LEU A 7 -3.43 -7.07 4.15
N SER A 8 -3.83 -8.11 3.43
CA SER A 8 -4.38 -8.00 2.07
C SER A 8 -5.74 -8.70 1.91
N SER A 9 -6.14 -9.53 2.87
CA SER A 9 -7.35 -10.35 2.80
C SER A 9 -8.13 -10.39 4.10
N GLY A 10 -9.40 -10.77 4.03
CA GLY A 10 -10.23 -11.01 5.20
C GLY A 10 -9.71 -12.15 6.08
N ALA A 11 -9.03 -13.14 5.50
CA ALA A 11 -8.39 -14.23 6.26
C ALA A 11 -7.27 -13.72 7.16
N HIS A 12 -6.45 -12.78 6.68
CA HIS A 12 -5.44 -12.12 7.52
C HIS A 12 -6.08 -11.38 8.68
N LEU A 13 -7.16 -10.62 8.42
CA LEU A 13 -7.89 -9.93 9.48
C LEU A 13 -8.43 -10.92 10.52
N ALA A 14 -9.08 -11.99 10.08
CA ALA A 14 -9.63 -13.01 10.97
C ALA A 14 -8.53 -13.66 11.84
N ALA A 15 -7.38 -13.99 11.24
CA ALA A 15 -6.24 -14.56 11.96
C ALA A 15 -5.74 -13.63 13.07
N PHE A 16 -5.57 -12.34 12.78
CA PHE A 16 -5.09 -11.38 13.78
C PHE A 16 -6.12 -11.10 14.88
N LEU A 17 -7.42 -11.08 14.55
CA LEU A 17 -8.47 -10.98 15.56
C LEU A 17 -8.47 -12.21 16.49
N THR A 18 -8.28 -13.41 15.94
CA THR A 18 -8.14 -14.65 16.72
C THR A 18 -6.92 -14.62 17.64
N LEU A 19 -5.81 -14.01 17.19
CA LEU A 19 -4.61 -13.79 17.98
C LEU A 19 -4.76 -12.66 19.03
N GLY A 20 -5.93 -12.05 19.16
CA GLY A 20 -6.23 -11.05 20.18
C GLY A 20 -6.00 -9.60 19.74
N ALA A 21 -5.81 -9.32 18.46
CA ALA A 21 -5.79 -7.95 17.98
C ALA A 21 -7.19 -7.32 18.13
N ALA A 22 -7.24 -6.05 18.55
CA ALA A 22 -8.50 -5.30 18.67
C ALA A 22 -9.05 -4.83 17.31
N GLY A 23 -8.25 -4.94 16.25
CA GLY A 23 -8.58 -4.54 14.89
C GLY A 23 -7.36 -4.54 13.99
N ALA A 24 -7.52 -4.03 12.76
CA ALA A 24 -6.43 -3.95 11.80
C ALA A 24 -6.42 -2.62 11.05
N VAL A 25 -5.21 -2.20 10.64
CA VAL A 25 -4.98 -1.07 9.73
C VAL A 25 -4.51 -1.64 8.40
N VAL A 26 -5.25 -1.36 7.34
CA VAL A 26 -5.01 -1.90 6.01
C VAL A 26 -4.71 -0.74 5.05
N GLY A 27 -3.49 -0.65 4.54
CA GLY A 27 -3.05 0.40 3.62
C GLY A 27 -3.17 -0.04 2.15
N THR A 28 -2.27 -0.91 1.70
CA THR A 28 -2.08 -1.25 0.29
C THR A 28 -3.36 -1.76 -0.39
N ARG A 29 -4.21 -2.48 0.32
CA ARG A 29 -5.50 -2.94 -0.19
C ARG A 29 -6.41 -1.77 -0.63
N PHE A 30 -6.38 -0.66 0.10
CA PHE A 30 -7.19 0.52 -0.23
C PHE A 30 -6.61 1.34 -1.39
N LEU A 31 -5.36 1.15 -1.77
CA LEU A 31 -4.79 1.80 -2.95
C LEU A 31 -5.48 1.32 -4.24
N VAL A 32 -5.95 0.07 -4.26
CA VAL A 32 -6.71 -0.51 -5.37
C VAL A 32 -8.22 -0.52 -5.09
N ALA A 33 -8.71 0.36 -4.24
CA ALA A 33 -10.12 0.67 -4.13
C ALA A 33 -10.55 1.56 -5.31
N GLU A 34 -11.80 1.40 -5.75
CA GLU A 34 -12.37 2.22 -6.84
C GLU A 34 -12.32 3.70 -6.48
N GLU A 35 -12.63 4.02 -5.20
CA GLU A 35 -12.66 5.37 -4.64
C GLU A 35 -11.28 5.95 -4.32
N SER A 36 -10.21 5.16 -4.47
CA SER A 36 -8.85 5.63 -4.19
C SER A 36 -8.42 6.72 -5.16
N LEU A 37 -7.73 7.74 -4.65
CA LEU A 37 -7.12 8.82 -5.43
C LEU A 37 -5.85 8.41 -6.19
N TYR A 38 -5.40 7.16 -6.06
CA TYR A 38 -4.31 6.64 -6.88
C TYR A 38 -4.71 6.70 -8.36
N SER A 39 -3.76 7.10 -9.19
CA SER A 39 -3.97 7.09 -10.64
C SER A 39 -4.19 5.67 -11.17
N ASP A 40 -4.84 5.55 -12.32
CA ASP A 40 -5.03 4.25 -12.96
C ASP A 40 -3.71 3.52 -13.24
N VAL A 41 -2.65 4.28 -13.55
CA VAL A 41 -1.30 3.73 -13.73
C VAL A 41 -0.82 3.06 -12.45
N GLN A 42 -0.93 3.74 -11.30
CA GLN A 42 -0.53 3.19 -10.02
C GLN A 42 -1.42 2.01 -9.59
N LYS A 43 -2.74 2.09 -9.77
CA LYS A 43 -3.67 1.00 -9.49
C LYS A 43 -3.32 -0.26 -10.30
N ARG A 44 -3.06 -0.11 -11.60
CA ARG A 44 -2.62 -1.21 -12.48
C ARG A 44 -1.27 -1.78 -12.05
N ALA A 45 -0.31 -0.93 -11.69
CA ALA A 45 0.99 -1.38 -11.19
C ALA A 45 0.87 -2.23 -9.91
N VAL A 46 0.02 -1.82 -8.96
CA VAL A 46 -0.25 -2.58 -7.73
C VAL A 46 -0.90 -3.94 -8.05
N ILE A 47 -1.86 -3.98 -8.99
CA ILE A 47 -2.54 -5.24 -9.38
C ILE A 47 -1.61 -6.19 -10.12
N ALA A 48 -0.70 -5.67 -10.93
CA ALA A 48 0.28 -6.46 -11.67
C ALA A 48 1.46 -6.95 -10.80
N ALA A 49 1.65 -6.35 -9.62
CA ALA A 49 2.76 -6.65 -8.74
C ALA A 49 2.68 -8.06 -8.16
N LYS A 50 3.82 -8.71 -8.02
CA LYS A 50 3.96 -10.04 -7.41
C LYS A 50 4.48 -9.92 -5.98
N SER A 51 4.43 -11.03 -5.25
CA SER A 51 5.11 -11.12 -3.96
C SER A 51 6.60 -10.82 -4.14
N GLY A 52 7.15 -9.97 -3.25
CA GLY A 52 8.54 -9.51 -3.36
C GLY A 52 8.75 -8.28 -4.25
N SER A 53 7.74 -7.80 -4.98
CA SER A 53 7.87 -6.59 -5.81
C SER A 53 8.00 -5.28 -5.02
N ALA A 54 7.73 -5.27 -3.72
CA ALA A 54 7.85 -4.09 -2.88
C ALA A 54 9.18 -4.07 -2.14
N VAL A 55 9.95 -2.99 -2.30
CA VAL A 55 11.25 -2.77 -1.67
C VAL A 55 11.21 -1.59 -0.72
N ARG A 56 12.11 -1.57 0.27
CA ARG A 56 12.34 -0.40 1.13
C ARG A 56 13.51 0.41 0.58
N SER A 57 13.35 1.70 0.48
CA SER A 57 14.43 2.60 0.11
C SER A 57 14.09 4.03 0.48
N TYR A 58 15.08 4.78 0.97
CA TYR A 58 14.98 6.23 1.19
C TYR A 58 14.92 7.01 -0.13
N VAL A 59 15.38 6.41 -1.24
CA VAL A 59 15.32 7.02 -2.58
C VAL A 59 13.90 7.40 -2.98
N PHE A 60 12.88 6.67 -2.54
CA PHE A 60 11.49 7.08 -2.79
C PHE A 60 11.16 8.45 -2.20
N ASP A 61 11.65 8.72 -0.99
CA ASP A 61 11.44 10.00 -0.32
C ASP A 61 12.25 11.11 -0.99
N GLU A 62 13.47 10.81 -1.44
CA GLU A 62 14.28 11.75 -2.22
C GLU A 62 13.60 12.10 -3.54
N LEU A 63 13.10 11.11 -4.29
CA LEU A 63 12.39 11.33 -5.56
C LEU A 63 11.15 12.22 -5.38
N ARG A 64 10.49 12.13 -4.24
CA ARG A 64 9.28 12.90 -3.90
C ARG A 64 9.54 14.21 -3.16
N ASN A 65 10.78 14.48 -2.78
CA ASN A 65 11.15 15.60 -1.89
C ASN A 65 10.43 15.54 -0.51
N THR A 66 10.16 14.34 -0.01
CA THR A 66 9.57 14.10 1.32
C THR A 66 10.65 13.65 2.31
N THR A 67 11.77 14.35 2.33
CA THR A 67 12.93 14.08 3.18
C THR A 67 12.75 14.66 4.59
N GLY A 68 13.68 14.34 5.50
CA GLY A 68 13.65 14.81 6.89
C GLY A 68 13.19 13.77 7.90
N TRP A 69 13.02 12.54 7.47
CA TRP A 69 12.74 11.41 8.36
C TRP A 69 13.94 11.09 9.25
N PRO A 70 13.73 10.62 10.49
CA PRO A 70 14.82 10.13 11.33
C PRO A 70 15.63 9.02 10.66
N ALA A 71 16.88 8.85 11.06
CA ALA A 71 17.74 7.81 10.55
C ALA A 71 17.08 6.41 10.69
N GLY A 72 17.13 5.61 9.63
CA GLY A 72 16.52 4.28 9.56
C GLY A 72 15.01 4.27 9.25
N VAL A 73 14.40 5.44 9.09
CA VAL A 73 13.00 5.56 8.64
C VAL A 73 12.98 5.79 7.14
N ASP A 74 12.36 4.88 6.41
CA ASP A 74 12.21 4.93 4.96
C ASP A 74 10.83 4.41 4.53
N GLY A 75 10.46 4.66 3.28
CA GLY A 75 9.24 4.18 2.67
C GLY A 75 9.38 2.81 2.03
N ARG A 76 8.25 2.12 1.86
CA ARG A 76 8.17 0.89 1.06
C ARG A 76 7.26 1.12 -0.15
N GLY A 77 7.81 0.93 -1.33
CA GLY A 77 7.10 1.08 -2.60
C GLY A 77 7.37 -0.07 -3.56
N LEU A 78 6.69 -0.09 -4.70
CA LEU A 78 7.01 -1.00 -5.78
C LEU A 78 8.42 -0.70 -6.29
N ALA A 79 9.20 -1.75 -6.54
CA ALA A 79 10.52 -1.63 -7.13
C ALA A 79 10.43 -0.89 -8.48
N MET A 80 11.32 0.07 -8.69
CA MET A 80 11.40 0.83 -9.92
C MET A 80 12.86 1.05 -10.32
N PRO A 81 13.16 1.17 -11.63
CA PRO A 81 14.54 1.30 -12.13
C PRO A 81 15.30 2.47 -11.51
N ALA A 82 14.62 3.58 -11.25
CA ALA A 82 15.20 4.78 -10.63
C ALA A 82 15.80 4.50 -9.25
N VAL A 83 15.15 3.67 -8.42
CA VAL A 83 15.67 3.28 -7.10
C VAL A 83 16.96 2.50 -7.25
N ALA A 84 16.96 1.47 -8.10
CA ALA A 84 18.15 0.66 -8.35
C ALA A 84 19.32 1.48 -8.93
N ALA A 85 19.02 2.43 -9.83
CA ALA A 85 20.05 3.31 -10.41
C ALA A 85 20.72 4.18 -9.35
N VAL A 86 19.95 4.82 -8.48
CA VAL A 86 20.51 5.68 -7.41
C VAL A 86 21.28 4.84 -6.39
N GLU A 87 20.77 3.68 -5.98
CA GLU A 87 21.48 2.76 -5.07
C GLU A 87 22.76 2.22 -5.69
N SER A 88 22.87 2.21 -7.02
CA SER A 88 24.11 1.87 -7.77
C SER A 88 25.02 3.06 -8.03
N GLY A 89 24.71 4.26 -7.50
CA GLY A 89 25.55 5.45 -7.56
C GLY A 89 25.19 6.46 -8.64
N ALA A 90 24.03 6.35 -9.30
CA ALA A 90 23.56 7.37 -10.23
C ALA A 90 23.21 8.69 -9.50
N ASP A 91 23.42 9.82 -10.18
CA ASP A 91 23.07 11.13 -9.62
C ASP A 91 21.54 11.27 -9.45
N ILE A 92 21.12 11.44 -8.22
CA ILE A 92 19.71 11.62 -7.85
C ILE A 92 19.07 12.82 -8.56
N THR A 93 19.82 13.88 -8.83
CA THR A 93 19.31 15.08 -9.51
C THR A 93 18.92 14.77 -10.94
N GLN A 94 19.73 13.99 -11.63
CA GLN A 94 19.44 13.54 -13.00
C GLN A 94 18.26 12.57 -13.01
N ILE A 95 18.26 11.59 -12.12
CA ILE A 95 17.19 10.60 -12.00
C ILE A 95 15.83 11.27 -11.68
N LYS A 96 15.81 12.31 -10.83
CA LYS A 96 14.58 13.09 -10.55
C LYS A 96 13.98 13.69 -11.83
N LYS A 97 14.81 14.24 -12.72
CA LYS A 97 14.35 14.81 -14.00
C LYS A 97 13.73 13.73 -14.88
N GLU A 98 14.42 12.61 -15.03
CA GLU A 98 13.96 11.46 -15.83
C GLU A 98 12.62 10.90 -15.32
N VAL A 99 12.52 10.72 -14.00
CA VAL A 99 11.30 10.27 -13.32
C VAL A 99 10.15 11.27 -13.52
N ALA A 100 10.41 12.57 -13.40
CA ALA A 100 9.39 13.60 -13.61
C ALA A 100 8.88 13.61 -15.06
N GLU A 101 9.77 13.46 -16.03
CA GLU A 101 9.40 13.37 -17.45
C GLU A 101 8.63 12.08 -17.76
N GLY A 102 9.09 10.94 -17.24
CA GLY A 102 8.40 9.67 -17.38
C GLY A 102 7.00 9.71 -16.77
N THR A 103 6.86 10.31 -15.59
CA THR A 103 5.56 10.51 -14.93
C THR A 103 4.60 11.32 -15.79
N LYS A 104 5.07 12.40 -16.42
CA LYS A 104 4.26 13.22 -17.35
C LYS A 104 3.80 12.42 -18.57
N ARG A 105 4.60 11.48 -19.03
CA ARG A 105 4.23 10.58 -20.15
C ARG A 105 3.35 9.42 -19.72
N GLY A 106 3.06 9.27 -18.43
CA GLY A 106 2.27 8.15 -17.89
C GLY A 106 3.03 6.81 -17.84
N ASP A 107 4.37 6.86 -17.83
CA ASP A 107 5.20 5.67 -17.71
C ASP A 107 5.04 5.05 -16.31
N PRO A 108 4.55 3.80 -16.19
CA PRO A 108 4.34 3.14 -14.91
C PRO A 108 5.63 2.93 -14.12
N HIS A 109 6.78 2.86 -14.77
CA HIS A 109 8.08 2.70 -14.15
C HIS A 109 8.66 4.00 -13.58
N SER A 110 8.04 5.12 -13.88
CA SER A 110 8.44 6.45 -13.42
C SER A 110 7.52 7.02 -12.33
N VAL A 111 6.50 6.26 -11.89
CA VAL A 111 5.54 6.74 -10.87
C VAL A 111 5.80 6.02 -9.54
N VAL A 112 6.24 6.77 -8.54
CA VAL A 112 6.39 6.22 -7.17
C VAL A 112 5.04 5.69 -6.68
N THR A 113 5.01 4.41 -6.36
CA THR A 113 3.80 3.72 -5.92
C THR A 113 4.08 3.02 -4.60
N TRP A 114 3.57 3.59 -3.51
CA TRP A 114 3.70 2.99 -2.19
C TRP A 114 2.98 1.65 -2.13
N ALA A 115 3.60 0.64 -1.57
CA ALA A 115 2.99 -0.67 -1.44
C ALA A 115 3.67 -1.48 -0.33
N GLY A 116 2.89 -2.14 0.50
CA GLY A 116 3.39 -3.06 1.52
C GLY A 116 3.69 -4.46 0.97
N THR A 117 4.21 -5.32 1.83
CA THR A 117 4.61 -6.70 1.48
C THR A 117 3.47 -7.58 0.97
N GLY A 118 2.22 -7.26 1.31
CA GLY A 118 1.04 -8.00 0.84
C GLY A 118 0.59 -7.66 -0.58
N VAL A 119 1.34 -6.85 -1.34
CA VAL A 119 0.93 -6.36 -2.66
C VAL A 119 0.61 -7.49 -3.64
N GLY A 120 1.40 -8.56 -3.67
CA GLY A 120 1.20 -9.69 -4.59
C GLY A 120 -0.08 -10.51 -4.37
N GLN A 121 -0.89 -10.17 -3.37
CA GLN A 121 -2.19 -10.79 -3.12
C GLN A 121 -3.36 -9.95 -3.65
N LEU A 122 -3.07 -8.80 -4.25
CA LEU A 122 -4.06 -7.85 -4.75
C LEU A 122 -4.21 -8.02 -6.26
N SER A 123 -5.28 -8.66 -6.71
CA SER A 123 -5.46 -9.05 -8.11
C SER A 123 -6.53 -8.26 -8.85
N ARG A 124 -7.26 -7.36 -8.19
CA ARG A 124 -8.37 -6.63 -8.81
C ARG A 124 -8.74 -5.35 -8.06
N LEU A 125 -9.32 -4.40 -8.77
CA LEU A 125 -10.05 -3.27 -8.20
C LEU A 125 -11.31 -3.79 -7.48
N GLN A 126 -11.66 -3.14 -6.40
CA GLN A 126 -12.89 -3.42 -5.65
C GLN A 126 -13.35 -2.14 -4.96
N PRO A 127 -14.66 -1.96 -4.73
CA PRO A 127 -15.14 -0.90 -3.87
C PRO A 127 -14.50 -0.97 -2.48
N ALA A 128 -14.22 0.18 -1.87
CA ALA A 128 -13.68 0.26 -0.51
C ALA A 128 -14.60 -0.43 0.51
N LYS A 129 -15.91 -0.40 0.26
CA LYS A 129 -16.94 -1.12 1.03
C LYS A 129 -16.94 -2.59 0.64
N VAL A 130 -15.92 -3.33 1.03
CA VAL A 130 -15.92 -4.79 0.88
C VAL A 130 -16.89 -5.36 1.92
N ARG A 131 -17.98 -5.98 1.47
CA ARG A 131 -18.74 -6.89 2.33
C ARG A 131 -17.83 -8.07 2.63
N ALA A 132 -17.43 -8.22 3.88
CA ALA A 132 -16.83 -9.46 4.35
C ALA A 132 -17.85 -10.58 4.11
N HIS A 133 -17.74 -11.27 2.99
CA HIS A 133 -18.48 -12.50 2.77
C HIS A 133 -17.81 -13.56 3.63
N HIS A 134 -18.29 -13.73 4.85
CA HIS A 134 -17.92 -14.85 5.68
C HIS A 134 -18.61 -16.10 5.08
N PRO A 135 -17.87 -17.12 4.63
CA PRO A 135 -18.49 -18.41 4.37
C PRO A 135 -18.97 -18.93 5.74
N ARG A 136 -20.27 -18.97 5.90
CA ARG A 136 -20.97 -19.40 7.12
C ARG A 136 -20.74 -20.86 7.52
N SER A 137 -19.78 -21.56 6.91
CA SER A 137 -19.75 -23.03 7.01
C SER A 137 -18.66 -23.63 7.89
N LEU A 138 -17.75 -22.86 8.53
CA LEU A 138 -16.64 -23.50 9.26
C LEU A 138 -16.48 -23.15 10.74
N TYR A 139 -17.24 -22.21 11.29
CA TYR A 139 -17.21 -21.96 12.73
C TYR A 139 -18.62 -21.66 13.25
N GLY A 140 -19.01 -22.46 14.24
CA GLY A 140 -20.31 -22.38 14.88
C GLY A 140 -20.66 -20.98 15.43
N SER A 141 -21.90 -20.81 15.73
CA SER A 141 -22.74 -19.65 15.97
C SER A 141 -22.35 -18.66 17.10
N GLU A 142 -21.09 -18.46 17.46
CA GLU A 142 -20.74 -17.67 18.66
C GLU A 142 -19.79 -16.48 18.44
N LEU A 143 -19.40 -16.14 17.22
CA LEU A 143 -18.71 -14.87 16.97
C LEU A 143 -19.73 -13.78 16.65
N THR A 144 -20.38 -13.27 17.69
CA THR A 144 -21.16 -12.04 17.63
C THR A 144 -20.23 -10.93 17.17
N ALA A 145 -20.39 -10.50 15.91
CA ALA A 145 -19.63 -9.44 15.31
C ALA A 145 -19.76 -8.15 16.13
N ARG A 146 -18.82 -7.88 17.01
CA ARG A 146 -18.63 -6.52 17.52
C ARG A 146 -18.36 -5.66 16.27
N ARG A 147 -19.23 -4.71 16.00
CA ARG A 147 -19.15 -3.76 14.88
C ARG A 147 -17.78 -3.09 14.88
N THR A 148 -16.85 -3.60 14.08
CA THR A 148 -15.59 -2.93 13.83
C THR A 148 -15.86 -1.84 12.80
N ARG A 149 -15.97 -0.60 13.26
CA ARG A 149 -16.13 0.57 12.39
C ARG A 149 -14.76 0.86 11.75
N ILE A 150 -14.55 0.46 10.51
CA ILE A 150 -13.41 0.89 9.72
C ILE A 150 -13.74 2.29 9.22
N SER A 151 -13.11 3.32 9.79
CA SER A 151 -13.27 4.70 9.33
C SER A 151 -12.17 5.00 8.30
N TYR A 152 -12.52 4.93 7.02
CA TYR A 152 -11.66 5.33 5.91
C TYR A 152 -11.34 6.84 5.94
N GLU A 153 -12.31 7.69 6.31
CA GLU A 153 -12.14 9.15 6.33
C GLU A 153 -11.08 9.64 7.31
N SER A 154 -11.00 9.01 8.50
CA SER A 154 -10.00 9.39 9.49
C SER A 154 -8.58 9.06 9.06
N TYR A 155 -8.40 7.97 8.30
CA TYR A 155 -7.10 7.54 7.80
C TYR A 155 -6.60 8.44 6.66
N MET A 156 -7.49 8.82 5.73
CA MET A 156 -7.11 9.69 4.61
C MET A 156 -6.77 11.12 5.05
N LYS A 157 -7.46 11.65 6.05
CA LYS A 157 -7.17 12.98 6.63
C LYS A 157 -5.84 13.03 7.39
N SER A 158 -5.36 11.89 7.91
CA SER A 158 -4.05 11.83 8.60
C SER A 158 -2.86 11.73 7.65
N LEU A 159 -3.08 11.28 6.41
CA LEU A 159 -2.02 11.11 5.40
C LEU A 159 -1.81 12.32 4.50
N TRP A 160 -2.74 13.27 4.48
CA TRP A 160 -2.69 14.46 3.64
C TRP A 160 -3.31 15.66 4.35
N PRO A 161 -2.55 16.40 5.16
CA PRO A 161 -2.96 17.76 5.53
C PRO A 161 -2.88 18.61 4.27
N ILE A 162 -4.07 19.06 3.79
CA ILE A 162 -4.17 20.10 2.76
C ILE A 162 -3.83 21.43 3.40
#